data_8b51c3a9af7765e2035aa5a259408008
#
_entry.id   8b51c3a9af7765e2035aa5a259408008
#
_cell.length_a   1.000
_cell.length_b   1.000
_cell.length_c   1.000
_cell.angle_alpha   90.00
_cell.angle_beta   90.00
_cell.angle_gamma   90.00
#
_symmetry.space_group_name_H-M   'P 1'
#
loop_
_entity.id
_entity.type
_entity.pdbx_description
1 polymer ?
#
loop_
_entity_poly.entity_id
_entity_poly.type
_entity_poly.pdbx_seq_one_letter_code
_entity_poly.pdbx_strand_id
1 'polypeptide(L)'
;LHLIADEPRLMPHLHLSLQAGDDMILKRMKRRHSRAQAVAFCEQARQLRPDTVFGADLIAGFPTETDQMFAQSEALVAECGLTYLHVFPYSPRPETPAARMPQLDRSLIKERAATLRAAGERNLSAFLHNEVGQTRAVLLERPGMGRTEQFAEVVLEATDDAPGQIIDTQITGTDGARLTAVAMRDAA
;
A
#
# COMPACT_ATOMS: atom_id res chain seq x y z
N LEU A 1 9.04 10.96 -12.62
CA LEU A 1 9.99 11.00 -11.50
C LEU A 1 10.24 12.44 -11.01
N HIS A 2 10.36 13.47 -11.89
CA HIS A 2 10.56 14.89 -11.48
C HIS A 2 9.50 15.37 -10.47
N LEU A 3 8.22 15.07 -10.69
CA LEU A 3 7.18 15.47 -9.73
C LEU A 3 7.36 14.82 -8.35
N ILE A 4 7.89 13.59 -8.29
CA ILE A 4 8.16 12.93 -7.02
C ILE A 4 9.28 13.65 -6.26
N ALA A 5 10.30 14.09 -6.98
CA ALA A 5 11.46 14.79 -6.42
C ALA A 5 11.13 16.23 -5.99
N ASP A 6 10.41 16.97 -6.85
CA ASP A 6 10.42 18.43 -6.82
C ASP A 6 9.06 19.05 -6.46
N GLU A 7 7.94 18.30 -6.47
CA GLU A 7 6.62 18.86 -6.20
C GLU A 7 6.18 18.61 -4.75
N PRO A 8 6.24 19.61 -3.86
CA PRO A 8 5.90 19.44 -2.43
C PRO A 8 4.43 19.13 -2.18
N ARG A 9 3.52 19.47 -3.11
CA ARG A 9 2.09 19.15 -3.00
C ARG A 9 1.76 17.70 -3.36
N LEU A 10 2.69 16.98 -4.00
CA LEU A 10 2.55 15.54 -4.19
C LEU A 10 2.91 14.84 -2.88
N MET A 11 1.92 14.30 -2.21
CA MET A 11 2.16 13.56 -0.97
C MET A 11 3.02 12.32 -1.22
N PRO A 12 3.87 11.91 -0.24
CA PRO A 12 4.80 10.78 -0.37
C PRO A 12 4.08 9.43 -0.25
N HIS A 13 2.96 9.29 -0.94
CA HIS A 13 2.18 8.07 -1.05
C HIS A 13 1.78 7.83 -2.50
N LEU A 14 2.22 6.70 -3.06
CA LEU A 14 1.92 6.32 -4.44
C LEU A 14 1.20 4.98 -4.47
N HIS A 15 0.02 4.93 -5.08
CA HIS A 15 -0.72 3.67 -5.26
C HIS A 15 -0.52 3.13 -6.67
N LEU A 16 -0.03 1.88 -6.77
CA LEU A 16 0.42 1.26 -8.02
C LEU A 16 -0.53 0.13 -8.43
N SER A 17 -1.01 0.16 -9.66
CA SER A 17 -1.80 -0.93 -10.24
C SER A 17 -0.90 -2.07 -10.74
N LEU A 18 -0.18 -2.74 -9.84
CA LEU A 18 0.80 -3.79 -10.18
C LEU A 18 0.14 -5.07 -10.69
N GLN A 19 -0.93 -5.51 -10.06
CA GLN A 19 -1.80 -6.64 -10.39
C GLN A 19 -1.20 -8.03 -10.16
N ALA A 20 0.08 -8.27 -10.49
CA ALA A 20 0.80 -9.52 -10.25
C ALA A 20 2.31 -9.29 -10.18
N GLY A 21 3.05 -10.22 -9.60
CA GLY A 21 4.51 -10.21 -9.53
C GLY A 21 5.22 -11.09 -10.55
N ASP A 22 4.50 -11.76 -11.43
CA ASP A 22 5.06 -12.63 -12.47
C ASP A 22 4.77 -12.06 -13.86
N ASP A 23 5.80 -11.97 -14.70
CA ASP A 23 5.70 -11.36 -16.04
C ASP A 23 4.77 -12.13 -16.99
N MET A 24 4.67 -13.46 -16.85
CA MET A 24 3.74 -14.24 -17.67
C MET A 24 2.29 -13.97 -17.28
N ILE A 25 2.01 -13.83 -15.98
CA ILE A 25 0.68 -13.43 -15.48
C ILE A 25 0.36 -12.01 -15.92
N LEU A 26 1.29 -11.07 -15.78
CA LEU A 26 1.14 -9.70 -16.27
C LEU A 26 0.81 -9.66 -17.77
N LYS A 27 1.52 -10.45 -18.58
CA LYS A 27 1.24 -10.58 -20.01
C LYS A 27 -0.16 -11.13 -20.30
N ARG A 28 -0.62 -12.15 -19.55
CA ARG A 28 -1.98 -12.70 -19.67
C ARG A 28 -3.05 -11.68 -19.28
N MET A 29 -2.75 -10.83 -18.30
CA MET A 29 -3.59 -9.68 -17.92
C MET A 29 -3.52 -8.51 -18.91
N LYS A 30 -2.71 -8.61 -19.96
CA LYS A 30 -2.42 -7.53 -20.93
C LYS A 30 -1.85 -6.27 -20.29
N ARG A 31 -1.05 -6.44 -19.22
CA ARG A 31 -0.29 -5.33 -18.60
C ARG A 31 0.92 -4.98 -19.45
N ARG A 32 1.31 -3.71 -19.43
CA ARG A 32 2.41 -3.19 -20.24
C ARG A 32 3.73 -3.11 -19.48
N HIS A 33 3.71 -3.14 -18.15
CA HIS A 33 4.90 -3.14 -17.32
C HIS A 33 5.34 -4.57 -17.00
N SER A 34 6.63 -4.73 -16.70
CA SER A 34 7.22 -5.95 -16.15
C SER A 34 7.42 -5.82 -14.63
N ARG A 35 7.65 -6.98 -13.98
CA ARG A 35 8.07 -7.04 -12.58
C ARG A 35 9.32 -6.19 -12.30
N ALA A 36 10.35 -6.34 -13.14
CA ALA A 36 11.60 -5.59 -12.99
C ALA A 36 11.37 -4.07 -13.07
N GLN A 37 10.48 -3.61 -13.95
CA GLN A 37 10.14 -2.19 -14.05
C GLN A 37 9.41 -1.68 -12.80
N ALA A 38 8.55 -2.50 -12.18
CA ALA A 38 7.87 -2.14 -10.94
C ALA A 38 8.87 -1.95 -9.78
N VAL A 39 9.79 -2.91 -9.60
CA VAL A 39 10.85 -2.84 -8.58
C VAL A 39 11.73 -1.61 -8.80
N ALA A 40 12.26 -1.44 -10.02
CA ALA A 40 13.12 -0.31 -10.35
C ALA A 40 12.43 1.05 -10.14
N PHE A 41 11.12 1.15 -10.45
CA PHE A 41 10.36 2.37 -10.19
C PHE A 41 10.28 2.68 -8.69
N CYS A 42 9.99 1.68 -7.84
CA CYS A 42 9.92 1.86 -6.40
C CYS A 42 11.28 2.27 -5.81
N GLU A 43 12.38 1.65 -6.28
CA GLU A 43 13.73 2.00 -5.88
C GLU A 43 14.09 3.44 -6.26
N GLN A 44 13.86 3.83 -7.50
CA GLN A 44 14.12 5.19 -7.98
C GLN A 44 13.28 6.25 -7.25
N ALA A 45 12.00 5.97 -7.01
CA ALA A 45 11.14 6.89 -6.27
C ALA A 45 11.65 7.12 -4.84
N ARG A 46 12.09 6.07 -4.14
CA ARG A 46 12.70 6.19 -2.80
C ARG A 46 14.06 6.89 -2.80
N GLN A 47 14.86 6.72 -3.86
CA GLN A 47 16.11 7.48 -3.98
C GLN A 47 15.87 8.98 -4.11
N LEU A 48 14.79 9.38 -4.79
CA LEU A 48 14.41 10.78 -4.97
C LEU A 48 13.68 11.35 -3.74
N ARG A 49 12.83 10.54 -3.11
CA ARG A 49 12.05 10.92 -1.94
C ARG A 49 11.98 9.73 -0.97
N PRO A 50 12.91 9.66 0.01
CA PRO A 50 13.08 8.49 0.89
C PRO A 50 11.87 8.14 1.76
N ASP A 51 11.02 9.11 2.07
CA ASP A 51 9.79 8.94 2.85
C ASP A 51 8.59 8.45 2.03
N THR A 52 8.80 8.15 0.74
CA THR A 52 7.73 7.65 -0.14
C THR A 52 7.27 6.25 0.28
N VAL A 53 5.97 6.11 0.47
CA VAL A 53 5.27 4.88 0.81
C VAL A 53 4.47 4.37 -0.39
N PHE A 54 4.44 3.05 -0.59
CA PHE A 54 3.74 2.46 -1.73
C PHE A 54 2.53 1.65 -1.30
N GLY A 55 1.41 1.90 -1.97
CA GLY A 55 0.27 1.01 -2.03
C GLY A 55 0.22 0.26 -3.35
N ALA A 56 -0.42 -0.90 -3.39
CA ALA A 56 -0.65 -1.61 -4.64
C ALA A 56 -1.88 -2.50 -4.62
N ASP A 57 -2.46 -2.69 -5.82
CA ASP A 57 -3.46 -3.72 -6.07
C ASP A 57 -2.76 -4.99 -6.58
N LEU A 58 -3.06 -6.15 -5.96
CA LEU A 58 -2.65 -7.47 -6.42
C LEU A 58 -3.85 -8.40 -6.55
N ILE A 59 -3.85 -9.22 -7.61
CA ILE A 59 -4.84 -10.26 -7.85
C ILE A 59 -4.21 -11.62 -7.52
N ALA A 60 -4.75 -12.33 -6.55
CA ALA A 60 -4.32 -13.67 -6.17
C ALA A 60 -5.13 -14.73 -6.92
N GLY A 61 -4.44 -15.74 -7.46
CA GLY A 61 -5.08 -16.88 -8.09
C GLY A 61 -5.64 -16.59 -9.48
N PHE A 62 -4.96 -15.76 -10.26
CA PHE A 62 -5.29 -15.58 -11.68
C PHE A 62 -5.23 -16.92 -12.43
N PRO A 63 -6.11 -17.19 -13.42
CA PRO A 63 -6.10 -18.44 -14.17
C PRO A 63 -4.71 -18.85 -14.63
N THR A 64 -4.35 -20.11 -14.41
CA THR A 64 -3.03 -20.68 -14.77
C THR A 64 -1.84 -20.16 -13.94
N GLU A 65 -2.05 -19.45 -12.85
CA GLU A 65 -1.00 -19.07 -11.92
C GLU A 65 -0.45 -20.32 -11.20
N THR A 66 0.82 -20.62 -11.39
CA THR A 66 1.53 -21.72 -10.67
C THR A 66 2.00 -21.23 -9.30
N ASP A 67 2.46 -22.16 -8.43
CA ASP A 67 3.04 -21.80 -7.13
C ASP A 67 4.29 -20.93 -7.29
N GLN A 68 5.12 -21.21 -8.29
CA GLN A 68 6.30 -20.39 -8.60
C GLN A 68 5.92 -18.97 -9.01
N MET A 69 4.88 -18.80 -9.83
CA MET A 69 4.38 -17.49 -10.24
C MET A 69 3.77 -16.73 -9.05
N PHE A 70 3.07 -17.44 -8.15
CA PHE A 70 2.54 -16.85 -6.93
C PHE A 70 3.67 -16.39 -5.99
N ALA A 71 4.71 -17.20 -5.81
CA ALA A 71 5.89 -16.83 -5.02
C ALA A 71 6.56 -15.54 -5.53
N GLN A 72 6.53 -15.27 -6.85
CA GLN A 72 7.00 -14.01 -7.41
C GLN A 72 6.13 -12.81 -6.96
N SER A 73 4.81 -13.01 -6.83
CA SER A 73 3.91 -11.97 -6.34
C SER A 73 4.12 -11.70 -4.85
N GLU A 74 4.39 -12.75 -4.06
CA GLU A 74 4.74 -12.61 -2.64
C GLU A 74 6.08 -11.88 -2.45
N ALA A 75 7.11 -12.26 -3.23
CA ALA A 75 8.42 -11.60 -3.20
C ALA A 75 8.33 -10.11 -3.59
N LEU A 76 7.48 -9.77 -4.56
CA LEU A 76 7.27 -8.38 -5.01
C LEU A 76 6.81 -7.47 -3.88
N VAL A 77 5.99 -7.99 -2.94
CA VAL A 77 5.51 -7.21 -1.77
C VAL A 77 6.69 -6.68 -0.95
N ALA A 78 7.69 -7.54 -0.70
CA ALA A 78 8.90 -7.14 0.04
C ALA A 78 9.84 -6.26 -0.81
N GLU A 79 10.09 -6.62 -2.06
CA GLU A 79 11.02 -5.91 -2.94
C GLU A 79 10.58 -4.48 -3.26
N CYS A 80 9.28 -4.30 -3.52
CA CYS A 80 8.71 -2.96 -3.68
C CYS A 80 8.44 -2.27 -2.34
N GLY A 81 8.54 -2.98 -1.20
CA GLY A 81 8.20 -2.45 0.13
C GLY A 81 6.78 -1.91 0.17
N LEU A 82 5.82 -2.74 -0.28
CA LEU A 82 4.42 -2.33 -0.35
C LEU A 82 3.84 -2.26 1.07
N THR A 83 3.44 -1.07 1.48
CA THR A 83 2.86 -0.81 2.80
C THR A 83 1.34 -1.01 2.79
N TYR A 84 0.66 -0.50 1.76
CA TYR A 84 -0.80 -0.59 1.64
C TYR A 84 -1.16 -1.55 0.52
N LEU A 85 -1.50 -2.78 0.88
CA LEU A 85 -1.76 -3.83 -0.10
C LEU A 85 -3.26 -4.15 -0.20
N HIS A 86 -3.84 -3.92 -1.37
CA HIS A 86 -5.18 -4.36 -1.70
C HIS A 86 -5.12 -5.67 -2.46
N VAL A 87 -5.59 -6.75 -1.83
CA VAL A 87 -5.56 -8.09 -2.40
C VAL A 87 -6.93 -8.52 -2.85
N PHE A 88 -7.06 -8.78 -4.15
CA PHE A 88 -8.29 -9.24 -4.77
C PHE A 88 -8.16 -10.74 -5.12
N PRO A 89 -8.92 -11.64 -4.47
CA PRO A 89 -9.04 -13.00 -4.97
C PRO A 89 -9.64 -12.96 -6.37
N TYR A 90 -9.02 -13.67 -7.32
CA TYR A 90 -9.51 -13.68 -8.68
C TYR A 90 -10.98 -14.17 -8.74
N SER A 91 -11.78 -13.47 -9.50
CA SER A 91 -13.16 -13.83 -9.80
C SER A 91 -13.39 -13.73 -11.31
N PRO A 92 -13.83 -14.84 -11.98
CA PRO A 92 -14.05 -14.81 -13.40
C PRO A 92 -15.18 -13.83 -13.75
N ARG A 93 -14.93 -13.00 -14.76
CA ARG A 93 -15.94 -12.10 -15.30
C ARG A 93 -16.42 -12.65 -16.63
N PRO A 94 -17.73 -12.79 -16.86
CA PRO A 94 -18.27 -13.25 -18.12
C PRO A 94 -17.67 -12.51 -19.32
N GLU A 95 -17.52 -13.19 -20.44
CA GLU A 95 -17.01 -12.66 -21.72
C GLU A 95 -15.52 -12.27 -21.75
N THR A 96 -14.80 -12.35 -20.63
CA THR A 96 -13.38 -12.08 -20.64
C THR A 96 -12.55 -13.29 -21.11
N PRO A 97 -11.40 -13.08 -21.77
CA PRO A 97 -10.49 -14.19 -22.10
C PRO A 97 -10.07 -15.00 -20.87
N ALA A 98 -9.84 -14.34 -19.73
CA ALA A 98 -9.44 -14.99 -18.49
C ALA A 98 -10.51 -15.97 -17.96
N ALA A 99 -11.80 -15.69 -18.13
CA ALA A 99 -12.86 -16.60 -17.71
C ALA A 99 -12.89 -17.93 -18.51
N ARG A 100 -12.27 -17.96 -19.70
CA ARG A 100 -12.15 -19.14 -20.55
C ARG A 100 -10.87 -19.94 -20.36
N MET A 101 -9.93 -19.43 -19.55
CA MET A 101 -8.71 -20.14 -19.19
C MET A 101 -8.99 -21.19 -18.12
N PRO A 102 -8.10 -22.22 -17.95
CA PRO A 102 -8.17 -23.15 -16.82
C PRO A 102 -8.17 -22.38 -15.49
N GLN A 103 -9.23 -22.56 -14.72
CA GLN A 103 -9.41 -21.90 -13.43
C GLN A 103 -8.67 -22.67 -12.33
N LEU A 104 -8.23 -21.95 -11.29
CA LEU A 104 -7.73 -22.56 -10.06
C LEU A 104 -8.88 -22.87 -9.11
N ASP A 105 -8.62 -23.81 -8.17
CA ASP A 105 -9.56 -24.09 -7.10
C ASP A 105 -9.82 -22.86 -6.22
N ARG A 106 -11.07 -22.68 -5.81
CA ARG A 106 -11.46 -21.55 -4.95
C ARG A 106 -10.75 -21.54 -3.59
N SER A 107 -10.44 -22.73 -3.04
CA SER A 107 -9.66 -22.87 -1.82
C SER A 107 -8.26 -22.30 -1.99
N LEU A 108 -7.57 -22.68 -3.07
CA LEU A 108 -6.22 -22.17 -3.38
C LEU A 108 -6.21 -20.65 -3.62
N ILE A 109 -7.22 -20.11 -4.34
CA ILE A 109 -7.35 -18.66 -4.54
C ILE A 109 -7.50 -17.93 -3.19
N LYS A 110 -8.32 -18.45 -2.28
CA LYS A 110 -8.50 -17.87 -0.94
C LYS A 110 -7.22 -17.93 -0.10
N GLU A 111 -6.52 -19.07 -0.13
CA GLU A 111 -5.25 -19.26 0.56
C GLU A 111 -4.20 -18.27 0.09
N ARG A 112 -3.99 -18.15 -1.22
CA ARG A 112 -3.05 -17.18 -1.80
C ARG A 112 -3.42 -15.75 -1.46
N ALA A 113 -4.70 -15.40 -1.50
CA ALA A 113 -5.16 -14.08 -1.10
C ALA A 113 -4.92 -13.81 0.39
N ALA A 114 -5.09 -14.79 1.27
CA ALA A 114 -4.78 -14.67 2.69
C ALA A 114 -3.28 -14.47 2.93
N THR A 115 -2.43 -15.22 2.22
CA THR A 115 -0.97 -15.09 2.30
C THR A 115 -0.49 -13.69 1.93
N LEU A 116 -0.98 -13.14 0.80
CA LEU A 116 -0.63 -11.77 0.39
C LEU A 116 -1.15 -10.71 1.37
N ARG A 117 -2.38 -10.86 1.91
CA ARG A 117 -2.90 -9.94 2.93
C ARG A 117 -2.02 -9.95 4.17
N ALA A 118 -1.67 -11.13 4.67
CA ALA A 118 -0.78 -11.26 5.82
C ALA A 118 0.60 -10.60 5.57
N ALA A 119 1.14 -10.68 4.35
CA ALA A 119 2.37 -9.98 3.98
C ALA A 119 2.17 -8.45 4.02
N GLY A 120 1.06 -7.94 3.48
CA GLY A 120 0.72 -6.52 3.54
C GLY A 120 0.51 -6.01 4.96
N GLU A 121 -0.20 -6.78 5.81
CA GLU A 121 -0.43 -6.44 7.22
C GLU A 121 0.90 -6.34 8.00
N ARG A 122 1.85 -7.25 7.77
CA ARG A 122 3.19 -7.17 8.37
C ARG A 122 3.93 -5.90 7.97
N ASN A 123 3.90 -5.54 6.69
CA ASN A 123 4.56 -4.34 6.19
C ASN A 123 3.91 -3.06 6.74
N LEU A 124 2.58 -3.01 6.77
CA LEU A 124 1.84 -1.89 7.36
C LEU A 124 2.19 -1.74 8.85
N SER A 125 2.12 -2.83 9.61
CA SER A 125 2.45 -2.81 11.03
C SER A 125 3.89 -2.34 11.28
N ALA A 126 4.86 -2.83 10.50
CA ALA A 126 6.26 -2.40 10.60
C ALA A 126 6.41 -0.90 10.28
N PHE A 127 5.74 -0.40 9.24
CA PHE A 127 5.74 1.02 8.90
C PHE A 127 5.17 1.86 10.06
N LEU A 128 3.99 1.49 10.59
CA LEU A 128 3.35 2.24 11.66
C LEU A 128 4.18 2.25 12.95
N HIS A 129 4.87 1.16 13.27
CA HIS A 129 5.80 1.14 14.42
C HIS A 129 6.99 2.10 14.23
N ASN A 130 7.50 2.25 13.01
CA ASN A 130 8.57 3.20 12.72
C ASN A 130 8.12 4.67 12.77
N GLU A 131 6.83 4.94 12.68
CA GLU A 131 6.26 6.28 12.81
C GLU A 131 6.14 6.72 14.28
N VAL A 132 6.17 5.80 15.24
CA VAL A 132 6.06 6.14 16.66
C VAL A 132 7.26 7.00 17.09
N GLY A 133 6.98 8.13 17.74
CA GLY A 133 8.00 9.12 18.12
C GLY A 133 8.30 10.16 17.04
N GLN A 134 7.70 10.05 15.83
CA GLN A 134 7.87 11.05 14.78
C GLN A 134 6.87 12.19 14.93
N THR A 135 7.23 13.37 14.44
CA THR A 135 6.31 14.48 14.22
C THR A 135 5.75 14.37 12.80
N ARG A 136 4.40 14.50 12.66
CA ARG A 136 3.73 14.43 11.36
C ARG A 136 2.65 15.50 11.24
N ALA A 137 2.56 16.08 10.05
CA ALA A 137 1.39 16.85 9.66
C ALA A 137 0.23 15.91 9.38
N VAL A 138 -0.92 16.17 10.00
CA VAL A 138 -2.13 15.34 9.88
C VAL A 138 -3.26 16.18 9.32
N LEU A 139 -3.80 15.78 8.17
CA LEU A 139 -5.04 16.33 7.64
C LEU A 139 -6.21 15.69 8.38
N LEU A 140 -6.98 16.48 9.09
CA LEU A 140 -8.20 16.03 9.76
C LEU A 140 -9.33 15.79 8.74
N GLU A 141 -9.80 14.57 8.66
CA GLU A 141 -10.94 14.17 7.78
C GLU A 141 -12.28 14.20 8.55
N ARG A 142 -12.23 13.99 9.86
CA ARG A 142 -13.36 14.01 10.79
C ARG A 142 -12.87 14.33 12.21
N PRO A 143 -13.75 14.65 13.16
CA PRO A 143 -13.32 14.98 14.51
C PRO A 143 -12.45 13.89 15.13
N GLY A 144 -11.25 14.25 15.56
CA GLY A 144 -10.29 13.34 16.20
C GLY A 144 -9.66 12.28 15.29
N MET A 145 -9.84 12.36 13.98
CA MET A 145 -9.26 11.40 13.05
C MET A 145 -8.79 12.09 11.77
N GLY A 146 -7.65 11.64 11.25
CA GLY A 146 -7.08 12.19 10.03
C GLY A 146 -6.07 11.24 9.38
N ARG A 147 -5.27 11.77 8.47
CA ARG A 147 -4.20 11.05 7.79
C ARG A 147 -2.93 11.85 7.73
N THR A 148 -1.81 11.14 7.86
CA THR A 148 -0.49 11.71 7.58
C THR A 148 -0.29 11.90 6.08
N GLU A 149 0.80 12.58 5.70
CA GLU A 149 1.23 12.73 4.30
C GLU A 149 1.50 11.37 3.62
N GLN A 150 1.93 10.36 4.41
CA GLN A 150 2.14 8.97 3.97
C GLN A 150 0.85 8.14 3.96
N PHE A 151 -0.29 8.77 4.15
CA PHE A 151 -1.62 8.16 4.13
C PHE A 151 -1.95 7.27 5.35
N ALA A 152 -1.13 7.27 6.41
CA ALA A 152 -1.44 6.56 7.64
C ALA A 152 -2.66 7.18 8.34
N GLU A 153 -3.60 6.34 8.74
CA GLU A 153 -4.74 6.78 9.56
C GLU A 153 -4.26 7.10 10.98
N VAL A 154 -4.67 8.26 11.50
CA VAL A 154 -4.28 8.76 12.83
C VAL A 154 -5.54 9.02 13.66
N VAL A 155 -5.53 8.53 14.89
CA VAL A 155 -6.50 8.88 15.92
C VAL A 155 -5.84 9.86 16.90
N LEU A 156 -6.48 11.00 17.13
CA LEU A 156 -5.97 12.04 18.03
C LEU A 156 -6.63 11.92 19.42
N GLU A 157 -5.79 12.04 20.44
CA GLU A 157 -6.21 12.02 21.84
C GLU A 157 -6.88 13.31 22.18
N ALA A 158 -7.86 13.78 21.94
CA ALA A 158 -8.50 15.07 22.20
C ALA A 158 -7.98 16.23 21.34
N THR A 159 -8.80 16.65 20.41
CA THR A 159 -8.60 17.89 19.67
C THR A 159 -9.94 18.58 19.44
N ASP A 160 -9.92 19.91 19.52
CA ASP A 160 -11.05 20.78 19.17
C ASP A 160 -10.97 21.24 17.70
N ASP A 161 -9.93 20.79 16.97
CA ASP A 161 -9.68 21.18 15.59
C ASP A 161 -10.72 20.60 14.63
N ALA A 162 -11.12 21.42 13.66
CA ALA A 162 -12.17 21.05 12.72
C ALA A 162 -11.65 20.21 11.54
N PRO A 163 -12.48 19.33 10.96
CA PRO A 163 -12.15 18.65 9.71
C PRO A 163 -11.75 19.63 8.60
N GLY A 164 -10.77 19.25 7.79
CA GLY A 164 -10.17 20.06 6.72
C GLY A 164 -8.94 20.86 7.16
N GLN A 165 -8.63 20.89 8.46
CA GLN A 165 -7.38 21.49 8.96
C GLN A 165 -6.22 20.51 8.88
N ILE A 166 -5.02 21.05 8.67
CA ILE A 166 -3.75 20.32 8.80
C ILE A 166 -3.11 20.79 10.10
N ILE A 167 -2.80 19.84 10.98
CA ILE A 167 -2.21 20.11 12.29
C ILE A 167 -0.93 19.30 12.47
N ASP A 168 0.06 19.88 13.13
CA ASP A 168 1.25 19.16 13.54
C ASP A 168 0.97 18.28 14.75
N THR A 169 1.43 17.04 14.69
CA THR A 169 1.16 16.04 15.72
C THR A 169 2.42 15.28 16.09
N GLN A 170 2.50 14.88 17.37
CA GLN A 170 3.47 13.90 17.83
C GLN A 170 2.81 12.52 17.84
N ILE A 171 3.38 11.58 17.10
CA ILE A 171 2.91 10.19 17.08
C ILE A 171 3.31 9.51 18.39
N THR A 172 2.32 9.05 19.16
CA THR A 172 2.53 8.47 20.52
C THR A 172 2.46 6.95 20.53
N GLY A 173 1.81 6.33 19.52
CA GLY A 173 1.67 4.88 19.48
C GLY A 173 0.99 4.36 18.22
N THR A 174 0.76 3.05 18.20
CA THR A 174 0.01 2.35 17.17
C THR A 174 -0.66 1.11 17.72
N ASP A 175 -1.84 0.76 17.16
CA ASP A 175 -2.51 -0.52 17.39
C ASP A 175 -2.14 -1.58 16.32
N GLY A 176 -1.19 -1.25 15.42
CA GLY A 176 -0.77 -2.07 14.29
C GLY A 176 -1.59 -1.84 13.01
N ALA A 177 -2.70 -1.12 13.08
CA ALA A 177 -3.54 -0.73 11.95
C ALA A 177 -3.62 0.79 11.79
N ARG A 178 -3.50 1.53 12.89
CA ARG A 178 -3.59 2.99 12.97
C ARG A 178 -2.53 3.55 13.90
N LEU A 179 -2.26 4.84 13.75
CA LEU A 179 -1.44 5.63 14.66
C LEU A 179 -2.31 6.31 15.73
N THR A 180 -1.75 6.51 16.89
CA THR A 180 -2.27 7.44 17.89
C THR A 180 -1.36 8.65 18.01
N ALA A 181 -1.90 9.83 18.19
CA ALA A 181 -1.12 11.06 18.25
C ALA A 181 -1.75 12.11 19.18
N VAL A 182 -0.92 13.06 19.61
CA VAL A 182 -1.33 14.28 20.30
C VAL A 182 -1.04 15.49 19.43
N ALA A 183 -1.94 16.46 19.40
CA ALA A 183 -1.71 17.71 18.69
C ALA A 183 -0.56 18.48 19.35
N MET A 184 0.36 18.96 18.55
CA MET A 184 1.40 19.87 19.01
C MET A 184 0.77 21.28 19.01
N ARG A 185 0.61 21.85 20.21
CA ARG A 185 0.18 23.24 20.34
C ARG A 185 1.44 24.07 20.52
N ASP A 186 1.55 25.17 19.78
CA ASP A 186 2.57 26.15 20.07
C ASP A 186 2.44 26.57 21.52
N ALA A 187 3.56 26.48 22.26
CA ALA A 187 3.60 27.01 23.62
C ALA A 187 3.34 28.53 23.53
N ALA A 188 2.21 28.96 24.06
CA ALA A 188 1.79 30.36 24.10
C ALA A 188 2.75 31.18 24.98
#